data_5b16420c2ec4671af05c9915cbb7dba4
#
_entry.id   5b16420c2ec4671af05c9915cbb7dba4
#
_cell.length_a   1.000
_cell.length_b   1.000
_cell.length_c   1.000
_cell.angle_alpha   90.00
_cell.angle_beta   90.00
_cell.angle_gamma   90.00
#
_symmetry.space_group_name_H-M   'P 1'
#
loop_
_entity.id
_entity.type
_entity.pdbx_description
1 polymer ?
#
loop_
_entity_poly.entity_id
_entity_poly.type
_entity_poly.pdbx_seq_one_letter_code
_entity_poly.pdbx_strand_id
1 'polypeptide(L)'
;MSSVRKDVAAQNLAGALRIVDARLAAVPDDSDAMGWRARLLAWTGQRKEAETAYQRALQLSPKDSDLLLGLATLLAQDDRNADALALLDAAAQIPPPRADVLNERGRVLRALGRRDEARGAFLQAEALEPRNIPAGHDEARAGLRSLEEPPRFEINVGNETDTFNYTGVANAQTLAFIAKPNARWIFSVEGDIYQRFGANAEKVMAAATYRLNPSNSFTAGAGGGNANGIIPRGETYFEYGHGFRISETKPLRGIETTYNQHWLWYSQASVLVFTGTVGADLAHDLRWTVSANGARSRFTGMPVAWKPSGYTRLDFPLPRMPADRLLMNLTFAVGSENFSELDQVGAFASRTYGGGFRVGLSARQYVNVYVARQYRNGGNTEGMYGMGYGLRF
;
A
#
# COMPACT_ATOMS: atom_id res chain seq x y z
N MET A 1 -12.91 -15.17 40.60
CA MET A 1 -12.29 -14.69 39.33
C MET A 1 -12.38 -13.18 39.07
N SER A 2 -13.21 -12.36 39.79
CA SER A 2 -13.26 -10.89 39.60
C SER A 2 -11.94 -10.18 39.90
N SER A 3 -11.19 -10.59 40.94
CA SER A 3 -9.85 -10.07 41.25
C SER A 3 -8.80 -10.36 40.17
N VAL A 4 -8.85 -11.55 39.55
CA VAL A 4 -7.97 -11.90 38.44
C VAL A 4 -8.22 -10.98 37.24
N ARG A 5 -9.50 -10.73 36.89
CA ARG A 5 -9.86 -9.78 35.79
C ARG A 5 -9.39 -8.35 36.07
N LYS A 6 -9.46 -7.91 37.33
CA LYS A 6 -8.98 -6.61 37.76
C LYS A 6 -7.46 -6.47 37.59
N ASP A 7 -6.70 -7.48 38.01
CA ASP A 7 -5.24 -7.48 37.85
C ASP A 7 -4.81 -7.57 36.40
N VAL A 8 -5.51 -8.36 35.57
CA VAL A 8 -5.29 -8.41 34.11
C VAL A 8 -5.55 -7.04 33.47
N ALA A 9 -6.65 -6.38 33.82
CA ALA A 9 -6.96 -5.05 33.31
C ALA A 9 -5.91 -3.98 33.73
N ALA A 10 -5.28 -4.19 34.90
CA ALA A 10 -4.16 -3.37 35.39
C ALA A 10 -2.78 -3.83 34.83
N GLN A 11 -2.74 -4.78 33.90
CA GLN A 11 -1.51 -5.40 33.36
C GLN A 11 -0.62 -6.06 34.43
N ASN A 12 -1.15 -6.36 35.60
CA ASN A 12 -0.45 -7.07 36.68
C ASN A 12 -0.60 -8.58 36.50
N LEU A 13 -0.01 -9.14 35.43
CA LEU A 13 -0.12 -10.57 35.11
C LEU A 13 0.45 -11.47 36.23
N ALA A 14 1.55 -11.02 36.86
CA ALA A 14 2.15 -11.78 37.99
C ALA A 14 1.24 -11.83 39.24
N GLY A 15 0.53 -10.74 39.53
CA GLY A 15 -0.49 -10.69 40.58
C GLY A 15 -1.66 -11.61 40.27
N ALA A 16 -2.18 -11.53 39.04
CA ALA A 16 -3.24 -12.40 38.57
C ALA A 16 -2.87 -13.89 38.69
N LEU A 17 -1.64 -14.27 38.29
CA LEU A 17 -1.16 -15.65 38.34
C LEU A 17 -1.10 -16.15 39.80
N ARG A 18 -0.60 -15.35 40.75
CA ARG A 18 -0.59 -15.72 42.19
C ARG A 18 -1.99 -15.98 42.75
N ILE A 19 -2.99 -15.17 42.35
CA ILE A 19 -4.38 -15.38 42.79
C ILE A 19 -4.92 -16.68 42.23
N VAL A 20 -4.65 -16.99 40.97
CA VAL A 20 -5.08 -18.22 40.32
C VAL A 20 -4.40 -19.44 40.93
N ASP A 21 -3.09 -19.41 41.20
CA ASP A 21 -2.34 -20.49 41.81
C ASP A 21 -2.80 -20.76 43.27
N ALA A 22 -3.10 -19.72 44.04
CA ALA A 22 -3.68 -19.86 45.36
C ALA A 22 -5.09 -20.50 45.32
N ARG A 23 -5.90 -20.18 44.31
CA ARG A 23 -7.20 -20.80 44.08
C ARG A 23 -7.06 -22.29 43.75
N LEU A 24 -6.12 -22.63 42.86
CA LEU A 24 -5.85 -24.03 42.47
C LEU A 24 -5.25 -24.85 43.62
N ALA A 25 -4.47 -24.23 44.51
CA ALA A 25 -4.00 -24.91 45.72
C ALA A 25 -5.16 -25.30 46.67
N ALA A 26 -6.21 -24.47 46.73
CA ALA A 26 -7.41 -24.75 47.54
C ALA A 26 -8.42 -25.68 46.82
N VAL A 27 -8.54 -25.56 45.49
CA VAL A 27 -9.48 -26.33 44.66
C VAL A 27 -8.73 -26.79 43.38
N PRO A 28 -8.04 -27.94 43.44
CA PRO A 28 -7.19 -28.43 42.34
C PRO A 28 -7.92 -28.69 41.02
N ASP A 29 -9.21 -28.99 41.06
CA ASP A 29 -10.03 -29.32 39.87
C ASP A 29 -10.96 -28.17 39.44
N ASP A 30 -10.61 -26.93 39.77
CA ASP A 30 -11.30 -25.74 39.31
C ASP A 30 -10.90 -25.45 37.85
N SER A 31 -11.73 -25.88 36.88
CA SER A 31 -11.48 -25.71 35.44
C SER A 31 -11.38 -24.24 35.00
N ASP A 32 -12.18 -23.35 35.61
CA ASP A 32 -12.11 -21.91 35.36
C ASP A 32 -10.75 -21.33 35.80
N ALA A 33 -10.28 -21.71 36.98
CA ALA A 33 -8.97 -21.30 37.48
C ALA A 33 -7.84 -21.84 36.61
N MET A 34 -7.91 -23.10 36.16
CA MET A 34 -6.95 -23.66 35.21
C MET A 34 -6.95 -22.93 33.86
N GLY A 35 -8.11 -22.59 33.35
CA GLY A 35 -8.24 -21.80 32.12
C GLY A 35 -7.61 -20.42 32.26
N TRP A 36 -7.82 -19.75 33.38
CA TRP A 36 -7.13 -18.48 33.66
C TRP A 36 -5.62 -18.64 33.79
N ARG A 37 -5.17 -19.70 34.46
CA ARG A 37 -3.73 -20.00 34.54
C ARG A 37 -3.11 -20.21 33.17
N ALA A 38 -3.75 -21.02 32.34
CA ALA A 38 -3.30 -21.27 30.97
C ALA A 38 -3.18 -19.98 30.15
N ARG A 39 -4.18 -19.13 30.23
CA ARG A 39 -4.20 -17.83 29.52
C ARG A 39 -3.09 -16.89 30.01
N LEU A 40 -2.88 -16.80 31.32
CA LEU A 40 -1.81 -15.98 31.90
C LEU A 40 -0.42 -16.51 31.54
N LEU A 41 -0.21 -17.84 31.54
CA LEU A 41 1.03 -18.46 31.10
C LEU A 41 1.29 -18.19 29.61
N ALA A 42 0.27 -18.26 28.76
CA ALA A 42 0.41 -17.93 27.36
C ALA A 42 0.83 -16.45 27.15
N TRP A 43 0.21 -15.51 27.86
CA TRP A 43 0.56 -14.08 27.79
C TRP A 43 1.95 -13.75 28.34
N THR A 44 2.47 -14.57 29.25
CA THR A 44 3.84 -14.42 29.78
C THR A 44 4.88 -15.24 29.01
N GLY A 45 4.49 -15.86 27.88
CA GLY A 45 5.39 -16.58 26.97
C GLY A 45 5.72 -18.02 27.40
N GLN A 46 5.11 -18.53 28.49
CA GLN A 46 5.28 -19.89 28.99
C GLN A 46 4.32 -20.86 28.25
N ARG A 47 4.59 -21.06 26.95
CA ARG A 47 3.65 -21.71 26.02
C ARG A 47 3.39 -23.19 26.33
N LYS A 48 4.45 -23.94 26.66
CA LYS A 48 4.32 -25.38 26.98
C LYS A 48 3.48 -25.63 28.24
N GLU A 49 3.72 -24.82 29.26
CA GLU A 49 2.97 -24.85 30.50
C GLU A 49 1.52 -24.41 30.29
N ALA A 50 1.30 -23.42 29.43
CA ALA A 50 -0.04 -22.98 29.03
C ALA A 50 -0.81 -24.09 28.30
N GLU A 51 -0.19 -24.79 27.35
CA GLU A 51 -0.80 -25.91 26.63
C GLU A 51 -1.21 -27.01 27.58
N THR A 52 -0.30 -27.40 28.50
CA THR A 52 -0.59 -28.44 29.53
C THR A 52 -1.75 -28.02 30.43
N ALA A 53 -1.79 -26.75 30.84
CA ALA A 53 -2.86 -26.23 31.69
C ALA A 53 -4.22 -26.22 30.98
N TYR A 54 -4.26 -25.81 29.69
CA TYR A 54 -5.47 -25.89 28.86
C TYR A 54 -5.95 -27.33 28.68
N GLN A 55 -5.05 -28.26 28.37
CA GLN A 55 -5.40 -29.68 28.21
C GLN A 55 -6.00 -30.26 29.48
N ARG A 56 -5.44 -29.93 30.65
CA ARG A 56 -6.00 -30.38 31.92
C ARG A 56 -7.37 -29.75 32.21
N ALA A 57 -7.53 -28.45 31.94
CA ALA A 57 -8.83 -27.79 32.08
C ALA A 57 -9.91 -28.43 31.17
N LEU A 58 -9.55 -28.76 29.92
CA LEU A 58 -10.44 -29.44 28.98
C LEU A 58 -10.78 -30.89 29.37
N GLN A 59 -9.92 -31.59 30.14
CA GLN A 59 -10.29 -32.89 30.71
C GLN A 59 -11.44 -32.78 31.72
N LEU A 60 -11.50 -31.66 32.44
CA LEU A 60 -12.57 -31.38 33.39
C LEU A 60 -13.82 -30.79 32.75
N SER A 61 -13.63 -29.98 31.74
CA SER A 61 -14.69 -29.25 31.02
C SER A 61 -14.53 -29.37 29.50
N PRO A 62 -14.80 -30.56 28.90
CA PRO A 62 -14.51 -30.81 27.47
C PRO A 62 -15.29 -29.97 26.47
N LYS A 63 -16.42 -29.38 26.89
CA LYS A 63 -17.30 -28.55 26.08
C LYS A 63 -17.24 -27.07 26.46
N ASP A 64 -16.15 -26.65 27.08
CA ASP A 64 -15.94 -25.24 27.37
C ASP A 64 -15.35 -24.53 26.16
N SER A 65 -16.17 -23.68 25.52
CA SER A 65 -15.80 -22.95 24.32
C SER A 65 -14.65 -21.96 24.52
N ASP A 66 -14.48 -21.40 25.74
CA ASP A 66 -13.37 -20.50 26.06
C ASP A 66 -12.04 -21.23 26.17
N LEU A 67 -12.07 -22.43 26.72
CA LEU A 67 -10.88 -23.30 26.83
C LEU A 67 -10.46 -23.81 25.45
N LEU A 68 -11.42 -24.27 24.65
CA LEU A 68 -11.17 -24.72 23.26
C LEU A 68 -10.58 -23.60 22.42
N LEU A 69 -11.18 -22.40 22.45
CA LEU A 69 -10.68 -21.23 21.73
C LEU A 69 -9.27 -20.83 22.21
N GLY A 70 -9.05 -20.80 23.52
CA GLY A 70 -7.75 -20.43 24.09
C GLY A 70 -6.63 -21.39 23.68
N LEU A 71 -6.87 -22.70 23.74
CA LEU A 71 -5.89 -23.69 23.28
C LEU A 71 -5.67 -23.62 21.78
N ALA A 72 -6.74 -23.47 21.00
CA ALA A 72 -6.64 -23.35 19.55
C ALA A 72 -5.81 -22.11 19.12
N THR A 73 -6.05 -20.98 19.77
CA THR A 73 -5.26 -19.75 19.53
C THR A 73 -3.78 -19.96 19.86
N LEU A 74 -3.47 -20.64 20.96
CA LEU A 74 -2.10 -20.97 21.33
C LEU A 74 -1.42 -21.86 20.27
N LEU A 75 -2.11 -22.91 19.83
CA LEU A 75 -1.62 -23.85 18.81
C LEU A 75 -1.42 -23.16 17.45
N ALA A 76 -2.36 -22.31 17.06
CA ALA A 76 -2.25 -21.53 15.82
C ALA A 76 -1.04 -20.57 15.83
N GLN A 77 -0.72 -19.99 16.98
CA GLN A 77 0.49 -19.16 17.12
C GLN A 77 1.80 -19.98 17.06
N ASP A 78 1.72 -21.29 17.29
CA ASP A 78 2.84 -22.24 17.15
C ASP A 78 2.81 -22.97 15.78
N ASP A 79 2.10 -22.40 14.79
CA ASP A 79 1.91 -22.94 13.43
C ASP A 79 1.26 -24.33 13.36
N ARG A 80 0.73 -24.83 14.49
CA ARG A 80 0.00 -26.11 14.58
C ARG A 80 -1.47 -25.92 14.17
N ASN A 81 -1.65 -25.39 12.94
CA ASN A 81 -2.94 -24.97 12.42
C ASN A 81 -3.95 -26.14 12.26
N ALA A 82 -3.50 -27.36 11.99
CA ALA A 82 -4.39 -28.51 11.87
C ALA A 82 -5.01 -28.90 13.22
N ASP A 83 -4.19 -28.90 14.29
CA ASP A 83 -4.65 -29.19 15.64
C ASP A 83 -5.59 -28.09 16.15
N ALA A 84 -5.25 -26.83 15.88
CA ALA A 84 -6.08 -25.67 16.20
C ALA A 84 -7.46 -25.75 15.53
N LEU A 85 -7.50 -26.13 14.25
CA LEU A 85 -8.76 -26.25 13.51
C LEU A 85 -9.69 -27.30 14.12
N ALA A 86 -9.18 -28.43 14.54
CA ALA A 86 -9.98 -29.48 15.17
C ALA A 86 -10.67 -28.99 16.48
N LEU A 87 -9.96 -28.19 17.28
CA LEU A 87 -10.53 -27.58 18.48
C LEU A 87 -11.56 -26.49 18.14
N LEU A 88 -11.32 -25.69 17.11
CA LEU A 88 -12.25 -24.65 16.66
C LEU A 88 -13.51 -25.24 16.02
N ASP A 89 -13.38 -26.35 15.30
CA ASP A 89 -14.53 -27.08 14.78
C ASP A 89 -15.39 -27.64 15.94
N ALA A 90 -14.78 -28.15 16.99
CA ALA A 90 -15.50 -28.57 18.19
C ALA A 90 -16.16 -27.39 18.93
N ALA A 91 -15.45 -26.27 19.08
CA ALA A 91 -15.99 -25.07 19.73
C ALA A 91 -17.16 -24.45 18.94
N ALA A 92 -17.12 -24.47 17.62
CA ALA A 92 -18.16 -23.94 16.74
C ALA A 92 -19.48 -24.72 16.83
N GLN A 93 -19.46 -25.97 17.31
CA GLN A 93 -20.66 -26.77 17.52
C GLN A 93 -21.34 -26.50 18.87
N ILE A 94 -20.75 -25.70 19.75
CA ILE A 94 -21.30 -25.41 21.08
C ILE A 94 -22.22 -24.19 20.99
N PRO A 95 -23.52 -24.33 21.27
CA PRO A 95 -24.45 -23.21 21.26
C PRO A 95 -24.28 -22.32 22.53
N PRO A 96 -24.54 -21.00 22.45
CA PRO A 96 -24.82 -20.25 21.21
C PRO A 96 -23.57 -20.06 20.33
N PRO A 97 -23.74 -19.91 19.00
CA PRO A 97 -22.60 -19.66 18.11
C PRO A 97 -21.88 -18.34 18.49
N ARG A 98 -20.56 -18.32 18.37
CA ARG A 98 -19.71 -17.23 18.82
C ARG A 98 -18.87 -16.66 17.68
N ALA A 99 -18.92 -15.34 17.52
CA ALA A 99 -18.18 -14.64 16.47
C ALA A 99 -16.65 -14.77 16.62
N ASP A 100 -16.11 -14.73 17.85
CA ASP A 100 -14.68 -14.88 18.11
C ASP A 100 -14.14 -16.27 17.73
N VAL A 101 -14.90 -17.35 18.02
CA VAL A 101 -14.57 -18.71 17.59
C VAL A 101 -14.54 -18.81 16.06
N LEU A 102 -15.55 -18.25 15.40
CA LEU A 102 -15.66 -18.27 13.93
C LEU A 102 -14.59 -17.41 13.26
N ASN A 103 -14.23 -16.29 13.86
CA ASN A 103 -13.14 -15.43 13.37
C ASN A 103 -11.79 -16.15 13.47
N GLU A 104 -11.50 -16.78 14.59
CA GLU A 104 -10.26 -17.56 14.74
C GLU A 104 -10.23 -18.77 13.80
N ARG A 105 -11.37 -19.47 13.65
CA ARG A 105 -11.53 -20.54 12.66
C ARG A 105 -11.21 -20.06 11.24
N GLY A 106 -11.73 -18.91 10.86
CA GLY A 106 -11.45 -18.28 9.59
C GLY A 106 -9.95 -17.97 9.40
N ARG A 107 -9.28 -17.47 10.43
CA ARG A 107 -7.82 -17.20 10.41
C ARG A 107 -7.01 -18.48 10.20
N VAL A 108 -7.35 -19.54 10.95
CA VAL A 108 -6.67 -20.84 10.88
C VAL A 108 -6.91 -21.49 9.50
N LEU A 109 -8.14 -21.48 8.99
CA LEU A 109 -8.47 -22.00 7.66
C LEU A 109 -7.70 -21.24 6.56
N ARG A 110 -7.57 -19.91 6.68
CA ARG A 110 -6.75 -19.11 5.78
C ARG A 110 -5.27 -19.50 5.84
N ALA A 111 -4.71 -19.73 7.03
CA ALA A 111 -3.33 -20.18 7.19
C ALA A 111 -3.09 -21.56 6.56
N LEU A 112 -4.09 -22.44 6.58
CA LEU A 112 -4.09 -23.75 5.90
C LEU A 112 -4.34 -23.65 4.37
N GLY A 113 -4.56 -22.45 3.81
CA GLY A 113 -4.86 -22.26 2.40
C GLY A 113 -6.30 -22.61 2.00
N ARG A 114 -7.18 -22.96 2.95
CA ARG A 114 -8.60 -23.33 2.73
C ARG A 114 -9.48 -22.10 2.62
N ARG A 115 -9.27 -21.30 1.56
CA ARG A 115 -9.81 -19.93 1.43
C ARG A 115 -11.33 -19.87 1.41
N ASP A 116 -12.01 -20.80 0.73
CA ASP A 116 -13.48 -20.78 0.62
C ASP A 116 -14.13 -21.09 1.98
N GLU A 117 -13.57 -22.00 2.73
CA GLU A 117 -14.04 -22.33 4.06
C GLU A 117 -13.74 -21.20 5.06
N ALA A 118 -12.57 -20.56 4.94
CA ALA A 118 -12.25 -19.36 5.71
C ALA A 118 -13.26 -18.22 5.43
N ARG A 119 -13.63 -18.02 4.17
CA ARG A 119 -14.67 -17.06 3.78
C ARG A 119 -16.00 -17.38 4.44
N GLY A 120 -16.40 -18.66 4.42
CA GLY A 120 -17.63 -19.12 5.07
C GLY A 120 -17.62 -18.84 6.57
N ALA A 121 -16.52 -19.11 7.26
CA ALA A 121 -16.35 -18.85 8.69
C ALA A 121 -16.46 -17.34 9.01
N PHE A 122 -15.77 -16.47 8.26
CA PHE A 122 -15.87 -15.02 8.45
C PHE A 122 -17.25 -14.44 8.15
N LEU A 123 -17.97 -14.95 7.13
CA LEU A 123 -19.36 -14.53 6.86
C LEU A 123 -20.31 -14.91 8.00
N GLN A 124 -20.14 -16.10 8.58
CA GLN A 124 -20.90 -16.50 9.75
C GLN A 124 -20.57 -15.63 10.97
N ALA A 125 -19.30 -15.29 11.19
CA ALA A 125 -18.91 -14.38 12.26
C ALA A 125 -19.51 -12.98 12.06
N GLU A 126 -19.45 -12.42 10.84
CA GLU A 126 -20.04 -11.12 10.52
C GLU A 126 -21.55 -11.07 10.81
N ALA A 127 -22.26 -12.16 10.53
CA ALA A 127 -23.69 -12.25 10.82
C ALA A 127 -24.02 -12.18 12.32
N LEU A 128 -23.07 -12.51 13.18
CA LEU A 128 -23.22 -12.45 14.65
C LEU A 128 -22.71 -11.12 15.24
N GLU A 129 -21.93 -10.34 14.48
CA GLU A 129 -21.39 -9.06 14.93
C GLU A 129 -22.47 -7.96 14.93
N PRO A 130 -22.48 -7.05 15.92
CA PRO A 130 -23.39 -5.89 15.91
C PRO A 130 -23.17 -5.00 14.68
N ARG A 131 -24.23 -4.44 14.11
CA ARG A 131 -24.18 -3.61 12.90
C ARG A 131 -23.41 -2.29 13.06
N ASN A 132 -23.22 -1.80 14.29
CA ASN A 132 -22.58 -0.52 14.62
C ASN A 132 -21.26 -0.71 15.37
N ILE A 133 -20.37 -1.55 14.87
CA ILE A 133 -19.05 -1.72 15.45
C ILE A 133 -18.15 -0.55 14.99
N PRO A 134 -17.37 0.09 15.91
CA PRO A 134 -16.37 1.08 15.52
C PRO A 134 -15.36 0.52 14.53
N ALA A 135 -14.90 1.34 13.59
CA ALA A 135 -13.86 0.94 12.63
C ALA A 135 -12.62 0.43 13.37
N GLY A 136 -12.13 -0.74 12.97
CA GLY A 136 -10.99 -1.42 13.60
C GLY A 136 -11.35 -2.55 14.56
N HIS A 137 -12.63 -2.71 14.92
CA HIS A 137 -13.12 -3.81 15.76
C HIS A 137 -13.95 -4.84 14.98
N ASP A 138 -14.05 -4.71 13.67
CA ASP A 138 -14.76 -5.59 12.76
C ASP A 138 -13.86 -6.74 12.27
N GLU A 139 -13.54 -7.68 13.15
CA GLU A 139 -12.60 -8.78 12.88
C GLU A 139 -13.04 -9.65 11.69
N ALA A 140 -14.33 -9.94 11.58
CA ALA A 140 -14.89 -10.74 10.49
C ALA A 140 -14.68 -10.05 9.13
N ARG A 141 -14.99 -8.75 9.03
CA ARG A 141 -14.75 -7.97 7.80
C ARG A 141 -13.28 -7.83 7.47
N ALA A 142 -12.42 -7.66 8.48
CA ALA A 142 -10.98 -7.67 8.30
C ALA A 142 -10.50 -9.02 7.75
N GLY A 143 -11.06 -10.11 8.27
CA GLY A 143 -10.83 -11.47 7.77
C GLY A 143 -11.25 -11.63 6.31
N LEU A 144 -12.46 -11.19 5.93
CA LEU A 144 -12.95 -11.22 4.55
C LEU A 144 -12.06 -10.40 3.60
N ARG A 145 -11.70 -9.18 3.99
CA ARG A 145 -10.75 -8.35 3.21
C ARG A 145 -9.40 -9.05 3.02
N SER A 146 -8.92 -9.79 4.01
CA SER A 146 -7.65 -10.53 3.92
C SER A 146 -7.68 -11.71 2.95
N LEU A 147 -8.87 -12.18 2.57
CA LEU A 147 -9.08 -13.22 1.57
C LEU A 147 -9.26 -12.66 0.15
N GLU A 148 -9.45 -11.36 0.00
CA GLU A 148 -9.52 -10.75 -1.32
C GLU A 148 -8.16 -10.88 -2.00
N GLU A 149 -8.17 -11.38 -3.25
CA GLU A 149 -6.95 -11.34 -4.04
C GLU A 149 -6.65 -9.88 -4.41
N PRO A 150 -5.39 -9.45 -4.28
CA PRO A 150 -5.03 -8.14 -4.76
C PRO A 150 -5.36 -8.04 -6.26
N PRO A 151 -5.91 -6.91 -6.71
CA PRO A 151 -6.26 -6.72 -8.10
C PRO A 151 -5.04 -6.94 -8.99
N ARG A 152 -5.20 -7.78 -10.01
CA ARG A 152 -4.12 -8.13 -10.93
C ARG A 152 -4.05 -7.21 -12.14
N PHE A 153 -5.13 -6.51 -12.42
CA PHE A 153 -5.23 -5.60 -13.54
C PHE A 153 -5.69 -4.22 -13.09
N GLU A 154 -5.22 -3.20 -13.80
CA GLU A 154 -5.62 -1.82 -13.54
C GLU A 154 -5.72 -1.08 -14.89
N ILE A 155 -6.78 -0.32 -15.08
CA ILE A 155 -6.96 0.61 -16.20
C ILE A 155 -6.97 2.01 -15.62
N ASN A 156 -6.19 2.89 -16.21
CA ASN A 156 -6.16 4.31 -15.89
C ASN A 156 -6.52 5.11 -17.13
N VAL A 157 -7.41 6.08 -16.96
CA VAL A 157 -7.76 7.07 -17.99
C VAL A 157 -7.46 8.44 -17.42
N GLY A 158 -6.77 9.27 -18.17
CA GLY A 158 -6.38 10.62 -17.77
C GLY A 158 -6.68 11.66 -18.84
N ASN A 159 -6.91 12.88 -18.38
CA ASN A 159 -6.91 14.08 -19.22
C ASN A 159 -6.12 15.16 -18.51
N GLU A 160 -5.28 15.86 -19.26
CA GLU A 160 -4.55 17.03 -18.83
C GLU A 160 -4.83 18.18 -19.79
N THR A 161 -4.98 19.37 -19.24
CA THR A 161 -5.18 20.61 -19.99
C THR A 161 -4.17 21.64 -19.54
N ASP A 162 -3.38 22.15 -20.47
CA ASP A 162 -2.43 23.22 -20.22
C ASP A 162 -2.93 24.53 -20.82
N THR A 163 -2.82 25.58 -20.01
CA THR A 163 -3.17 26.96 -20.43
C THR A 163 -1.92 27.82 -20.37
N PHE A 164 -1.66 28.57 -21.44
CA PHE A 164 -0.48 29.41 -21.56
C PHE A 164 -0.88 30.86 -21.67
N ASN A 165 -0.02 31.80 -21.24
CA ASN A 165 -0.24 33.23 -21.49
C ASN A 165 0.32 33.70 -22.82
N TYR A 166 0.95 32.83 -23.59
CA TYR A 166 1.66 33.18 -24.85
C TYR A 166 1.27 32.31 -26.06
N THR A 167 0.47 31.28 -25.86
CA THR A 167 -0.02 30.38 -26.93
C THR A 167 -1.39 29.80 -26.59
N GLY A 168 -1.97 29.02 -27.49
CA GLY A 168 -3.25 28.34 -27.27
C GLY A 168 -3.19 27.22 -26.24
N VAL A 169 -4.35 26.75 -25.86
CA VAL A 169 -4.53 25.63 -24.93
C VAL A 169 -3.96 24.34 -25.53
N ALA A 170 -3.34 23.52 -24.70
CA ALA A 170 -2.93 22.17 -25.04
C ALA A 170 -3.72 21.14 -24.23
N ASN A 171 -3.92 19.95 -24.79
CA ASN A 171 -4.57 18.83 -24.13
C ASN A 171 -3.74 17.57 -24.34
N ALA A 172 -3.73 16.73 -23.30
CA ALA A 172 -3.23 15.37 -23.37
C ALA A 172 -4.26 14.40 -22.82
N GLN A 173 -4.46 13.27 -23.48
CA GLN A 173 -5.31 12.18 -23.04
C GLN A 173 -4.48 10.93 -22.90
N THR A 174 -4.61 10.22 -21.78
CA THR A 174 -3.85 9.01 -21.48
C THR A 174 -4.79 7.85 -21.23
N LEU A 175 -4.45 6.70 -21.78
CA LEU A 175 -5.03 5.40 -21.44
C LEU A 175 -3.89 4.44 -21.07
N ALA A 176 -3.88 3.95 -19.84
CA ALA A 176 -2.89 2.98 -19.41
C ALA A 176 -3.54 1.68 -18.92
N PHE A 177 -2.92 0.56 -19.26
CA PHE A 177 -3.24 -0.77 -18.77
C PHE A 177 -2.06 -1.33 -18.00
N ILE A 178 -2.31 -1.83 -16.78
CA ILE A 178 -1.29 -2.41 -15.92
C ILE A 178 -1.72 -3.83 -15.55
N ALA A 179 -0.80 -4.80 -15.73
CA ALA A 179 -0.99 -6.19 -15.36
C ALA A 179 0.04 -6.62 -14.32
N LYS A 180 -0.42 -7.26 -13.25
CA LYS A 180 0.38 -7.81 -12.14
C LYS A 180 0.13 -9.32 -12.04
N PRO A 181 0.64 -10.15 -12.97
CA PRO A 181 0.32 -11.57 -13.02
C PRO A 181 0.79 -12.33 -11.76
N ASN A 182 1.81 -11.83 -11.09
CA ASN A 182 2.32 -12.38 -9.84
C ASN A 182 3.03 -11.27 -9.02
N ALA A 183 3.55 -11.63 -7.84
CA ALA A 183 4.23 -10.70 -6.94
C ALA A 183 5.54 -10.10 -7.50
N ARG A 184 6.15 -10.73 -8.50
CA ARG A 184 7.45 -10.33 -9.07
C ARG A 184 7.34 -9.48 -10.33
N TRP A 185 6.30 -9.65 -11.14
CA TRP A 185 6.18 -8.98 -12.43
C TRP A 185 5.04 -7.96 -12.46
N ILE A 186 5.33 -6.80 -13.03
CA ILE A 186 4.35 -5.78 -13.40
C ILE A 186 4.63 -5.42 -14.86
N PHE A 187 3.61 -5.44 -15.68
CA PHE A 187 3.66 -4.98 -17.07
C PHE A 187 2.72 -3.79 -17.21
N SER A 188 3.13 -2.80 -17.99
CA SER A 188 2.27 -1.67 -18.33
C SER A 188 2.36 -1.35 -19.82
N VAL A 189 1.23 -0.92 -20.36
CA VAL A 189 1.14 -0.31 -21.69
C VAL A 189 0.36 0.98 -21.53
N GLU A 190 0.86 2.07 -22.08
CA GLU A 190 0.27 3.40 -22.02
C GLU A 190 0.22 3.99 -23.42
N GLY A 191 -0.90 4.56 -23.76
CA GLY A 191 -1.12 5.31 -25.00
C GLY A 191 -1.53 6.73 -24.67
N ASP A 192 -0.89 7.69 -25.30
CA ASP A 192 -1.14 9.12 -25.14
C ASP A 192 -1.52 9.77 -26.45
N ILE A 193 -2.48 10.69 -26.39
CA ILE A 193 -2.88 11.54 -27.50
C ILE A 193 -2.65 12.99 -27.07
N TYR A 194 -1.82 13.70 -27.79
CA TYR A 194 -1.46 15.10 -27.54
C TYR A 194 -2.04 16.02 -28.59
N GLN A 195 -2.60 17.13 -28.14
CA GLN A 195 -3.03 18.25 -28.95
C GLN A 195 -2.32 19.51 -28.46
N ARG A 196 -1.16 19.82 -29.02
CA ARG A 196 -0.30 20.91 -28.56
C ARG A 196 0.16 21.77 -29.74
N PHE A 197 0.15 23.08 -29.56
CA PHE A 197 0.70 24.06 -30.51
C PHE A 197 0.17 23.92 -31.97
N GLY A 198 -1.11 23.52 -32.08
CA GLY A 198 -1.74 23.30 -33.40
C GLY A 198 -1.38 21.98 -34.09
N ALA A 199 -0.66 21.09 -33.41
CA ALA A 199 -0.32 19.76 -33.89
C ALA A 199 -0.92 18.66 -33.01
N ASN A 200 -1.21 17.51 -33.62
CA ASN A 200 -1.60 16.29 -32.91
C ASN A 200 -0.44 15.31 -32.94
N ALA A 201 -0.26 14.58 -31.86
CA ALA A 201 0.71 13.52 -31.76
C ALA A 201 0.17 12.36 -30.92
N GLU A 202 0.63 11.17 -31.23
CA GLU A 202 0.25 9.94 -30.55
C GLU A 202 1.51 9.21 -30.14
N LYS A 203 1.52 8.66 -28.93
CA LYS A 203 2.64 7.92 -28.36
C LYS A 203 2.13 6.63 -27.71
N VAL A 204 2.91 5.57 -27.81
CA VAL A 204 2.69 4.33 -27.06
C VAL A 204 3.97 3.97 -26.33
N MET A 205 3.84 3.61 -25.06
CA MET A 205 4.91 3.16 -24.17
C MET A 205 4.56 1.81 -23.58
N ALA A 206 5.52 0.87 -23.55
CA ALA A 206 5.40 -0.38 -22.83
C ALA A 206 6.54 -0.53 -21.83
N ALA A 207 6.27 -1.06 -20.66
CA ALA A 207 7.28 -1.29 -19.64
C ALA A 207 7.05 -2.61 -18.88
N ALA A 208 8.14 -3.14 -18.34
CA ALA A 208 8.14 -4.30 -17.47
C ALA A 208 8.97 -3.99 -16.21
N THR A 209 8.39 -4.25 -15.05
CA THR A 209 9.08 -4.19 -13.76
C THR A 209 9.25 -5.59 -13.21
N TYR A 210 10.48 -5.93 -12.82
CA TYR A 210 10.82 -7.15 -12.11
C TYR A 210 11.23 -6.83 -10.68
N ARG A 211 10.54 -7.42 -9.71
CA ARG A 211 10.87 -7.35 -8.28
C ARG A 211 11.78 -8.52 -7.92
N LEU A 212 13.05 -8.26 -7.72
CA LEU A 212 14.02 -9.26 -7.29
C LEU A 212 13.68 -9.80 -5.89
N ASN A 213 13.32 -8.87 -4.99
CA ASN A 213 12.86 -9.12 -3.62
C ASN A 213 12.00 -7.92 -3.16
N PRO A 214 11.44 -7.91 -1.93
CA PRO A 214 10.62 -6.80 -1.44
C PRO A 214 11.30 -5.42 -1.46
N SER A 215 12.63 -5.38 -1.43
CA SER A 215 13.42 -4.15 -1.38
C SER A 215 14.00 -3.72 -2.72
N ASN A 216 14.08 -4.59 -3.73
CA ASN A 216 14.77 -4.29 -4.99
C ASN A 216 13.88 -4.54 -6.19
N SER A 217 13.82 -3.56 -7.08
CA SER A 217 13.10 -3.65 -8.35
C SER A 217 13.89 -3.07 -9.51
N PHE A 218 13.67 -3.63 -10.69
CA PHE A 218 14.21 -3.16 -11.96
C PHE A 218 13.04 -2.93 -12.92
N THR A 219 13.02 -1.78 -13.57
CA THR A 219 12.05 -1.46 -14.62
C THR A 219 12.77 -1.14 -15.91
N ALA A 220 12.28 -1.65 -17.01
CA ALA A 220 12.70 -1.25 -18.33
C ALA A 220 11.46 -0.96 -19.18
N GLY A 221 11.54 0.09 -19.98
CA GLY A 221 10.46 0.49 -20.86
C GLY A 221 10.97 1.00 -22.19
N ALA A 222 10.14 0.89 -23.21
CA ALA A 222 10.39 1.44 -24.54
C ALA A 222 9.08 1.87 -25.19
N GLY A 223 9.16 2.89 -26.01
CA GLY A 223 8.01 3.40 -26.73
C GLY A 223 8.40 4.33 -27.88
N GLY A 224 7.40 4.91 -28.48
CA GLY A 224 7.60 5.87 -29.55
C GLY A 224 6.29 6.48 -30.02
N GLY A 225 6.42 7.51 -30.81
CA GLY A 225 5.30 8.28 -31.32
C GLY A 225 5.44 8.67 -32.77
N ASN A 226 4.42 9.34 -33.29
CA ASN A 226 4.28 9.71 -34.71
C ASN A 226 5.13 10.92 -35.14
N ALA A 227 6.24 11.18 -34.50
CA ALA A 227 7.30 12.08 -34.95
C ALA A 227 6.89 13.53 -35.39
N ASN A 228 5.86 14.11 -34.80
CA ASN A 228 5.38 15.47 -35.16
C ASN A 228 6.22 16.60 -34.53
N GLY A 229 7.39 16.31 -33.97
CA GLY A 229 8.28 17.31 -33.37
C GLY A 229 7.90 17.73 -31.93
N ILE A 230 6.71 17.37 -31.45
CA ILE A 230 6.24 17.69 -30.10
C ILE A 230 6.46 16.53 -29.10
N ILE A 231 6.68 15.34 -29.61
CA ILE A 231 6.97 14.12 -28.80
C ILE A 231 8.19 13.38 -29.36
N PRO A 232 8.87 12.53 -28.58
CA PRO A 232 9.95 11.71 -29.09
C PRO A 232 9.42 10.66 -30.10
N ARG A 233 10.20 10.43 -31.15
CA ARG A 233 9.98 9.34 -32.12
C ARG A 233 10.14 7.98 -31.47
N GLY A 234 11.07 7.90 -30.55
CA GLY A 234 11.37 6.73 -29.76
C GLY A 234 11.94 7.10 -28.41
N GLU A 235 11.67 6.30 -27.43
CA GLU A 235 12.22 6.45 -26.08
C GLU A 235 12.46 5.09 -25.43
N THR A 236 13.46 5.04 -24.57
CA THR A 236 13.69 3.88 -23.71
C THR A 236 14.13 4.36 -22.34
N TYR A 237 13.76 3.63 -21.31
CA TYR A 237 14.26 3.91 -19.97
C TYR A 237 14.57 2.64 -19.20
N PHE A 238 15.45 2.82 -18.23
CA PHE A 238 15.79 1.84 -17.22
C PHE A 238 15.69 2.49 -15.85
N GLU A 239 15.11 1.80 -14.88
CA GLU A 239 15.01 2.24 -13.50
C GLU A 239 15.42 1.13 -12.54
N TYR A 240 16.18 1.48 -11.52
CA TYR A 240 16.49 0.63 -10.38
C TYR A 240 15.93 1.28 -9.11
N GLY A 241 15.14 0.54 -8.37
CA GLY A 241 14.58 0.96 -7.08
C GLY A 241 15.11 0.10 -5.93
N HIS A 242 15.43 0.75 -4.81
CA HIS A 242 15.83 0.10 -3.57
C HIS A 242 15.14 0.72 -2.37
N GLY A 243 14.43 -0.12 -1.59
CA GLY A 243 13.71 0.28 -0.38
C GLY A 243 14.37 -0.23 0.89
N PHE A 244 14.47 0.65 1.87
CA PHE A 244 14.96 0.36 3.22
C PHE A 244 13.81 0.51 4.22
N ARG A 245 13.40 -0.57 4.87
CA ARG A 245 12.50 -0.48 6.02
C ARG A 245 13.33 -0.19 7.27
N ILE A 246 12.99 0.87 8.02
CA ILE A 246 13.76 1.33 9.18
C ILE A 246 13.07 0.93 10.47
N SER A 247 11.78 1.30 10.63
CA SER A 247 11.02 1.03 11.86
C SER A 247 9.53 1.26 11.65
N GLU A 248 8.68 0.57 12.39
CA GLU A 248 7.24 0.83 12.39
C GLU A 248 6.82 1.84 13.47
N THR A 249 7.67 2.05 14.49
CA THR A 249 7.37 2.88 15.66
C THR A 249 8.05 4.25 15.65
N LYS A 250 9.12 4.42 14.87
CA LYS A 250 9.86 5.70 14.77
C LYS A 250 9.19 6.65 13.76
N PRO A 251 9.44 7.97 13.87
CA PRO A 251 8.94 8.95 12.91
C PRO A 251 9.33 8.65 11.45
N LEU A 252 10.56 8.20 11.21
CA LEU A 252 11.03 7.72 9.91
C LEU A 252 10.83 6.20 9.84
N ARG A 253 9.92 5.76 8.97
CA ARG A 253 9.52 4.35 8.81
C ARG A 253 10.30 3.63 7.73
N GLY A 254 10.62 4.32 6.65
CA GLY A 254 11.36 3.75 5.53
C GLY A 254 11.96 4.82 4.63
N ILE A 255 12.92 4.39 3.82
CA ILE A 255 13.51 5.20 2.74
C ILE A 255 13.46 4.36 1.47
N GLU A 256 13.08 4.97 0.38
CA GLU A 256 13.16 4.40 -0.96
C GLU A 256 14.07 5.27 -1.80
N THR A 257 14.98 4.65 -2.53
CA THR A 257 15.85 5.35 -3.49
C THR A 257 15.59 4.78 -4.87
N THR A 258 15.49 5.64 -5.88
CA THR A 258 15.42 5.19 -7.26
C THR A 258 16.47 5.91 -8.11
N TYR A 259 17.02 5.19 -9.07
CA TYR A 259 17.84 5.73 -10.14
C TYR A 259 17.16 5.40 -11.46
N ASN A 260 16.95 6.41 -12.29
CA ASN A 260 16.36 6.26 -13.62
C ASN A 260 17.29 6.86 -14.66
N GLN A 261 17.36 6.22 -15.80
CA GLN A 261 18.06 6.68 -16.98
C GLN A 261 17.12 6.58 -18.17
N HIS A 262 16.84 7.70 -18.84
CA HIS A 262 15.86 7.81 -19.90
C HIS A 262 16.50 8.41 -21.14
N TRP A 263 16.38 7.74 -22.27
CA TRP A 263 16.84 8.15 -23.59
C TRP A 263 15.63 8.51 -24.44
N LEU A 264 15.67 9.72 -25.02
CA LEU A 264 14.60 10.23 -25.88
C LEU A 264 15.22 10.66 -27.22
N TRP A 265 14.63 10.19 -28.31
CA TRP A 265 15.05 10.51 -29.66
C TRP A 265 13.96 11.27 -30.39
N TYR A 266 14.24 12.56 -30.67
CA TYR A 266 13.39 13.44 -31.46
C TYR A 266 13.86 13.48 -32.90
N SER A 267 13.13 14.19 -33.78
CA SER A 267 13.52 14.38 -35.20
C SER A 267 14.88 15.07 -35.39
N GLN A 268 15.21 16.03 -34.53
CA GLN A 268 16.44 16.85 -34.63
C GLN A 268 17.22 16.90 -33.32
N ALA A 269 16.86 16.12 -32.33
CA ALA A 269 17.49 16.12 -31.02
C ALA A 269 17.54 14.72 -30.40
N SER A 270 18.49 14.50 -29.51
CA SER A 270 18.47 13.41 -28.55
C SER A 270 18.71 13.94 -27.14
N VAL A 271 17.95 13.42 -26.19
CA VAL A 271 18.05 13.81 -24.78
C VAL A 271 18.29 12.56 -23.96
N LEU A 272 19.25 12.64 -23.06
CA LEU A 272 19.51 11.63 -22.06
C LEU A 272 19.28 12.25 -20.69
N VAL A 273 18.36 11.72 -19.92
CA VAL A 273 18.03 12.19 -18.59
C VAL A 273 18.46 11.16 -17.55
N PHE A 274 19.17 11.63 -16.55
CA PHE A 274 19.49 10.88 -15.34
C PHE A 274 18.65 11.43 -14.19
N THR A 275 17.96 10.57 -13.46
CA THR A 275 17.15 10.97 -12.32
C THR A 275 17.53 10.14 -11.09
N GLY A 276 17.86 10.83 -10.00
CA GLY A 276 17.98 10.25 -8.68
C GLY A 276 16.82 10.72 -7.80
N THR A 277 16.09 9.79 -7.19
CA THR A 277 14.98 10.10 -6.28
C THR A 277 15.18 9.46 -4.93
N VAL A 278 14.82 10.19 -3.88
CA VAL A 278 14.73 9.69 -2.50
C VAL A 278 13.34 9.96 -1.97
N GLY A 279 12.66 8.91 -1.54
CA GLY A 279 11.38 8.97 -0.83
C GLY A 279 11.57 8.57 0.62
N ALA A 280 11.06 9.35 1.56
CA ALA A 280 11.04 9.07 2.98
C ALA A 280 9.61 8.81 3.44
N ASP A 281 9.34 7.60 3.92
CA ASP A 281 8.07 7.26 4.56
C ASP A 281 8.13 7.65 6.03
N LEU A 282 7.22 8.54 6.43
CA LEU A 282 7.16 9.12 7.77
C LEU A 282 5.93 8.61 8.52
N ALA A 283 5.89 8.91 9.83
CA ALA A 283 4.72 8.61 10.64
C ALA A 283 3.46 9.30 10.09
N HIS A 284 2.27 8.76 10.42
CA HIS A 284 0.96 9.27 9.99
C HIS A 284 0.76 9.24 8.47
N ASP A 285 1.35 8.25 7.79
CA ASP A 285 1.26 8.03 6.34
C ASP A 285 1.71 9.24 5.49
N LEU A 286 2.59 10.07 6.06
CA LEU A 286 3.29 11.12 5.34
C LEU A 286 4.39 10.50 4.48
N ARG A 287 4.50 10.96 3.23
CA ARG A 287 5.65 10.61 2.37
C ARG A 287 6.25 11.87 1.77
N TRP A 288 7.54 12.05 1.99
CA TRP A 288 8.29 13.12 1.38
C TRP A 288 9.22 12.58 0.31
N THR A 289 9.12 13.12 -0.90
CA THR A 289 9.92 12.71 -2.07
C THR A 289 10.74 13.89 -2.56
N VAL A 290 12.01 13.66 -2.85
CA VAL A 290 12.93 14.62 -3.47
C VAL A 290 13.58 13.96 -4.67
N SER A 291 13.62 14.67 -5.80
CA SER A 291 14.23 14.19 -7.03
C SER A 291 15.17 15.23 -7.61
N ALA A 292 16.30 14.75 -8.11
CA ALA A 292 17.28 15.57 -8.85
C ALA A 292 17.50 14.94 -10.23
N ASN A 293 17.47 15.78 -11.27
CA ASN A 293 17.62 15.35 -12.65
C ASN A 293 18.78 16.10 -13.32
N GLY A 294 19.49 15.40 -14.20
CA GLY A 294 20.45 15.99 -15.12
C GLY A 294 20.11 15.58 -16.55
N ALA A 295 19.74 16.52 -17.38
CA ALA A 295 19.43 16.26 -18.79
C ALA A 295 20.62 16.68 -19.67
N ARG A 296 21.07 15.73 -20.50
CA ARG A 296 22.08 15.97 -21.54
C ARG A 296 21.37 16.03 -22.89
N SER A 297 21.24 17.24 -23.41
CA SER A 297 20.57 17.51 -24.70
C SER A 297 21.61 17.71 -25.82
N ARG A 298 21.40 17.02 -26.94
CA ARG A 298 22.17 17.18 -28.15
C ARG A 298 21.21 17.55 -29.28
N PHE A 299 21.34 18.75 -29.82
CA PHE A 299 20.64 19.24 -31.00
C PHE A 299 21.57 19.23 -32.22
N THR A 300 21.00 18.98 -33.40
CA THR A 300 21.77 19.05 -34.65
C THR A 300 22.38 20.46 -34.86
N GLY A 301 23.69 20.56 -34.99
CA GLY A 301 24.39 21.83 -35.19
C GLY A 301 24.59 22.67 -33.93
N MET A 302 24.27 22.20 -32.76
CA MET A 302 24.47 22.91 -31.49
C MET A 302 25.41 22.15 -30.54
N PRO A 303 26.15 22.85 -29.66
CA PRO A 303 26.92 22.18 -28.62
C PRO A 303 26.04 21.42 -27.63
N VAL A 304 26.58 20.34 -27.08
CA VAL A 304 25.90 19.55 -26.06
C VAL A 304 25.68 20.39 -24.81
N ALA A 305 24.45 20.46 -24.33
CA ALA A 305 24.09 21.18 -23.13
C ALA A 305 23.68 20.21 -22.01
N TRP A 306 24.11 20.52 -20.77
CA TRP A 306 23.67 19.87 -19.54
C TRP A 306 22.74 20.82 -18.79
N LYS A 307 21.59 20.32 -18.34
CA LYS A 307 20.58 21.12 -17.65
C LYS A 307 20.10 20.40 -16.40
N PRO A 308 20.33 20.97 -15.22
CA PRO A 308 19.81 20.41 -13.98
C PRO A 308 18.37 20.84 -13.75
N SER A 309 17.61 19.96 -13.10
CA SER A 309 16.30 20.25 -12.53
C SER A 309 16.04 19.38 -11.31
N GLY A 310 15.01 19.70 -10.57
CA GLY A 310 14.61 18.89 -9.44
C GLY A 310 13.20 19.21 -8.98
N TYR A 311 12.61 18.28 -8.27
CA TYR A 311 11.33 18.51 -7.63
C TYR A 311 11.30 17.94 -6.22
N THR A 312 10.38 18.45 -5.41
CA THR A 312 10.01 17.89 -4.13
C THR A 312 8.50 17.75 -4.04
N ARG A 313 8.05 16.69 -3.42
CA ARG A 313 6.63 16.39 -3.23
C ARG A 313 6.38 15.88 -1.82
N LEU A 314 5.34 16.38 -1.20
CA LEU A 314 4.83 15.91 0.08
C LEU A 314 3.44 15.32 -0.15
N ASP A 315 3.28 14.03 0.14
CA ASP A 315 1.99 13.33 0.17
C ASP A 315 1.54 13.18 1.63
N PHE A 316 0.27 13.47 1.91
CA PHE A 316 -0.28 13.43 3.27
C PHE A 316 -1.78 13.12 3.26
N PRO A 317 -2.27 12.25 4.17
CA PRO A 317 -3.70 12.06 4.37
C PRO A 317 -4.31 13.23 5.13
N LEU A 318 -5.60 13.46 4.96
CA LEU A 318 -6.32 14.39 5.83
C LEU A 318 -6.51 13.78 7.23
N PRO A 319 -6.42 14.59 8.29
CA PRO A 319 -6.70 14.14 9.65
C PRO A 319 -8.07 13.44 9.74
N ARG A 320 -8.12 12.28 10.40
CA ARG A 320 -9.30 11.45 10.58
C ARG A 320 -9.84 10.74 9.34
N MET A 321 -9.18 10.85 8.19
CA MET A 321 -9.49 10.08 6.99
C MET A 321 -8.35 9.11 6.68
N PRO A 322 -8.65 7.83 6.35
CA PRO A 322 -7.63 6.90 5.90
C PRO A 322 -6.97 7.37 4.59
N ALA A 323 -5.67 7.13 4.43
CA ALA A 323 -4.90 7.53 3.24
C ALA A 323 -5.41 6.88 1.94
N ASP A 324 -6.06 5.72 2.01
CA ASP A 324 -6.70 5.05 0.88
C ASP A 324 -8.00 5.75 0.43
N ARG A 325 -8.63 6.54 1.31
CA ARG A 325 -9.83 7.31 1.01
C ARG A 325 -9.52 8.69 0.45
N LEU A 326 -8.57 9.40 1.04
CA LEU A 326 -8.18 10.73 0.57
C LEU A 326 -6.71 10.99 0.88
N LEU A 327 -5.91 11.08 -0.15
CA LEU A 327 -4.49 11.46 -0.09
C LEU A 327 -4.30 12.77 -0.82
N MET A 328 -3.72 13.74 -0.16
CA MET A 328 -3.36 15.04 -0.75
C MET A 328 -1.86 15.09 -1.07
N ASN A 329 -1.49 15.96 -1.99
CA ASN A 329 -0.08 16.24 -2.24
C ASN A 329 0.17 17.72 -2.52
N LEU A 330 1.40 18.15 -2.23
CA LEU A 330 1.97 19.42 -2.63
C LEU A 330 3.27 19.16 -3.38
N THR A 331 3.50 19.87 -4.45
CA THR A 331 4.67 19.71 -5.32
C THR A 331 5.31 21.05 -5.60
N PHE A 332 6.64 21.07 -5.55
CA PHE A 332 7.44 22.19 -6.01
C PHE A 332 8.55 21.66 -6.93
N ALA A 333 8.72 22.29 -8.09
CA ALA A 333 9.78 21.93 -9.03
C ALA A 333 10.53 23.17 -9.51
N VAL A 334 11.84 22.98 -9.80
CA VAL A 334 12.73 24.01 -10.31
C VAL A 334 13.69 23.42 -11.33
N GLY A 335 14.04 24.20 -12.36
CA GLY A 335 15.04 23.77 -13.34
C GLY A 335 14.85 24.41 -14.69
N SER A 336 15.69 24.00 -15.62
CA SER A 336 15.61 24.48 -17.00
C SER A 336 14.45 23.86 -17.78
N GLU A 337 13.90 22.75 -17.30
CA GLU A 337 12.72 22.08 -17.84
C GLU A 337 12.05 21.28 -16.74
N ASN A 338 10.73 21.20 -16.80
CA ASN A 338 10.00 20.34 -15.89
C ASN A 338 9.95 18.92 -16.47
N PHE A 339 10.96 18.10 -16.14
CA PHE A 339 11.04 16.71 -16.63
C PHE A 339 10.02 15.75 -15.98
N SER A 340 9.10 16.24 -15.19
CA SER A 340 7.91 15.45 -14.81
C SER A 340 6.99 15.21 -16.02
N GLU A 341 7.11 16.07 -17.04
CA GLU A 341 6.53 15.92 -18.36
C GLU A 341 7.65 15.93 -19.40
N LEU A 342 8.10 14.75 -19.76
CA LEU A 342 9.26 14.49 -20.63
C LEU A 342 9.16 15.04 -22.05
N ASP A 343 8.01 15.57 -22.44
CA ASP A 343 7.71 15.99 -23.79
C ASP A 343 8.12 17.43 -24.11
N GLN A 344 8.65 18.18 -23.15
CA GLN A 344 9.05 19.58 -23.37
C GLN A 344 10.57 19.72 -23.43
N VAL A 345 11.10 19.75 -24.63
CA VAL A 345 12.50 20.10 -24.91
C VAL A 345 12.62 21.60 -25.11
N GLY A 346 13.10 22.33 -24.11
CA GLY A 346 13.28 23.77 -24.16
C GLY A 346 14.40 24.28 -23.26
N ALA A 347 14.79 25.53 -23.41
CA ALA A 347 15.91 26.16 -22.69
C ALA A 347 15.42 27.11 -21.56
N PHE A 348 14.33 26.81 -20.90
CA PHE A 348 13.69 27.73 -19.95
C PHE A 348 13.98 27.37 -18.49
N ALA A 349 14.51 28.30 -17.71
CA ALA A 349 14.48 28.19 -16.25
C ALA A 349 13.04 28.38 -15.77
N SER A 350 12.54 27.44 -14.98
CA SER A 350 11.15 27.45 -14.50
C SER A 350 11.05 27.16 -13.02
N ARG A 351 9.94 27.61 -12.41
CA ARG A 351 9.49 27.24 -11.08
C ARG A 351 8.03 26.82 -11.19
N THR A 352 7.72 25.63 -10.69
CA THR A 352 6.38 25.08 -10.72
C THR A 352 5.90 24.84 -9.29
N TYR A 353 4.70 25.27 -8.99
CA TYR A 353 3.99 25.03 -7.75
C TYR A 353 2.72 24.27 -8.09
N GLY A 354 2.50 23.17 -7.42
CA GLY A 354 1.35 22.32 -7.70
C GLY A 354 0.81 21.65 -6.47
N GLY A 355 -0.35 21.10 -6.61
CA GLY A 355 -0.98 20.26 -5.61
C GLY A 355 -2.14 19.47 -6.19
N GLY A 356 -2.50 18.42 -5.50
CA GLY A 356 -3.56 17.56 -5.98
C GLY A 356 -4.11 16.67 -4.87
N PHE A 357 -5.07 15.85 -5.23
CA PHE A 357 -5.61 14.86 -4.33
C PHE A 357 -6.03 13.59 -5.10
N ARG A 358 -6.03 12.49 -4.37
CA ARG A 358 -6.55 11.22 -4.81
C ARG A 358 -7.69 10.82 -3.89
N VAL A 359 -8.86 10.54 -4.46
CA VAL A 359 -10.05 10.05 -3.75
C VAL A 359 -10.31 8.61 -4.12
N GLY A 360 -10.30 7.71 -3.13
CA GLY A 360 -10.78 6.34 -3.26
C GLY A 360 -12.31 6.31 -3.23
N LEU A 361 -12.94 5.99 -4.36
CA LEU A 361 -14.39 5.83 -4.46
C LEU A 361 -14.83 4.46 -3.92
N SER A 362 -13.97 3.46 -4.08
CA SER A 362 -14.10 2.11 -3.55
C SER A 362 -12.72 1.47 -3.39
N ALA A 363 -12.64 0.23 -2.90
CA ALA A 363 -11.39 -0.54 -2.87
C ALA A 363 -10.75 -0.72 -4.27
N ARG A 364 -11.55 -0.59 -5.33
CA ARG A 364 -11.13 -0.83 -6.72
C ARG A 364 -11.13 0.42 -7.60
N GLN A 365 -11.68 1.54 -7.15
CA GLN A 365 -11.87 2.74 -7.96
C GLN A 365 -11.32 3.97 -7.25
N TYR A 366 -10.66 4.83 -8.00
CA TYR A 366 -10.17 6.11 -7.50
C TYR A 366 -10.16 7.20 -8.58
N VAL A 367 -10.20 8.44 -8.13
CA VAL A 367 -10.05 9.63 -8.95
C VAL A 367 -8.82 10.41 -8.45
N ASN A 368 -8.02 10.89 -9.38
CA ASN A 368 -6.94 11.84 -9.13
C ASN A 368 -7.30 13.19 -9.74
N VAL A 369 -6.97 14.25 -9.03
CA VAL A 369 -7.06 15.62 -9.56
C VAL A 369 -5.79 16.36 -9.15
N TYR A 370 -5.23 17.13 -10.07
CA TYR A 370 -4.13 18.04 -9.74
C TYR A 370 -4.25 19.35 -10.47
N VAL A 371 -3.63 20.38 -9.89
CA VAL A 371 -3.45 21.69 -10.50
C VAL A 371 -2.03 22.14 -10.23
N ALA A 372 -1.43 22.80 -11.23
CA ALA A 372 -0.11 23.40 -11.05
C ALA A 372 0.00 24.71 -11.82
N ARG A 373 0.92 25.56 -11.39
CA ARG A 373 1.29 26.79 -12.07
C ARG A 373 2.79 26.85 -12.24
N GLN A 374 3.22 26.99 -13.48
CA GLN A 374 4.63 27.15 -13.84
C GLN A 374 4.90 28.59 -14.22
N TYR A 375 6.00 29.11 -13.72
CA TYR A 375 6.55 30.42 -14.07
C TYR A 375 7.88 30.20 -14.79
N ARG A 376 8.01 30.73 -16.01
CA ARG A 376 9.19 30.62 -16.85
C ARG A 376 9.87 31.97 -16.98
N ASN A 377 11.15 32.00 -17.38
CA ASN A 377 11.85 33.23 -17.69
C ASN A 377 11.13 33.99 -18.82
N GLY A 378 11.22 35.32 -18.79
CA GLY A 378 10.55 36.18 -19.79
C GLY A 378 9.07 36.43 -19.50
N GLY A 379 8.58 36.11 -18.32
CA GLY A 379 7.18 36.35 -17.92
C GLY A 379 6.17 35.33 -18.47
N ASN A 380 6.65 34.28 -19.11
CA ASN A 380 5.79 33.20 -19.58
C ASN A 380 5.25 32.36 -18.44
N THR A 381 3.98 31.98 -18.54
CA THR A 381 3.33 31.16 -17.52
C THR A 381 2.51 30.06 -18.16
N GLU A 382 2.42 28.94 -17.43
CA GLU A 382 1.61 27.78 -17.79
C GLU A 382 0.77 27.35 -16.58
N GLY A 383 -0.51 27.11 -16.80
CA GLY A 383 -1.42 26.49 -15.84
C GLY A 383 -1.73 25.08 -16.29
N MET A 384 -1.50 24.10 -15.44
CA MET A 384 -1.71 22.69 -15.70
C MET A 384 -2.88 22.20 -14.86
N TYR A 385 -3.81 21.47 -15.46
CA TYR A 385 -5.01 20.93 -14.82
C TYR A 385 -5.18 19.48 -15.25
N GLY A 386 -5.08 18.55 -14.32
CA GLY A 386 -5.19 17.13 -14.61
C GLY A 386 -6.27 16.44 -13.83
N MET A 387 -6.95 15.50 -14.47
CA MET A 387 -7.90 14.59 -13.87
C MET A 387 -7.67 13.19 -14.41
N GLY A 388 -7.75 12.20 -13.54
CA GLY A 388 -7.65 10.79 -13.91
C GLY A 388 -8.59 9.91 -13.11
N TYR A 389 -8.97 8.79 -13.71
CA TYR A 389 -9.76 7.74 -13.08
C TYR A 389 -9.03 6.42 -13.22
N GLY A 390 -8.99 5.64 -12.14
CA GLY A 390 -8.39 4.31 -12.10
C GLY A 390 -9.38 3.24 -11.63
N LEU A 391 -9.40 2.12 -12.36
CA LEU A 391 -10.19 0.92 -12.06
C LEU A 391 -9.25 -0.28 -11.91
N ARG A 392 -9.34 -0.99 -10.78
CA ARG A 392 -8.61 -2.22 -10.44
C ARG A 392 -9.52 -3.43 -10.45
N PHE A 393 -9.09 -4.57 -11.02
CA PHE A 393 -9.88 -5.79 -11.10
C PHE A 393 -9.00 -7.06 -11.19
#